data_a7acf274f4040aef01a0c0db0dad79e8
#
_entry.id   a7acf274f4040aef01a0c0db0dad79e8
#
_cell.length_a   1.000
_cell.length_b   1.000
_cell.length_c   1.000
_cell.angle_alpha   90.00
_cell.angle_beta   90.00
_cell.angle_gamma   90.00
#
_symmetry.space_group_name_H-M   'P 1'
#
loop_
_entity.id
_entity.type
_entity.pdbx_description
1 polymer ?
#
loop_
_entity_poly.entity_id
_entity_poly.type
_entity_poly.pdbx_seq_one_letter_code
_entity_poly.pdbx_strand_id
1 'polypeptide(L)'
;KQVYVLIDEYDVPLAKAQSYVYHKDMVTLMSSFLGFLKDSQKDPETNKPVVKKVILTGCLKVAKNSIFTGVNNLKVNTVTNKIDNYTGMIGFTKEETLKLLKDYEMEDFSEVVRNNYDGYKFYDKEMFCPWDVLNFVEDNFNFKQQGLLSEIEAENYWANSTSSPAVYEYLGFLTDSDNQKMQDLVDGNSISFVLNESMNYDCLSEHDPNDFWSLLLHTGYLTLDWEKTKKDELSKDNSSNKEVYVRIPNLEIRKCFKNDIQKRFSSVFIKHNLHNKLVDALSCGNQKETYDIFFDMLQKYVSI
;
A
#
# COMPACT_ATOMS: atom_id res chain seq x y z
N LYS A 1 4.01 -32.27 -21.60
CA LYS A 1 3.27 -30.98 -21.68
C LYS A 1 3.97 -29.97 -20.80
N GLN A 2 4.10 -28.70 -21.25
CA GLN A 2 4.67 -27.61 -20.46
C GLN A 2 3.56 -26.88 -19.68
N VAL A 3 3.88 -26.42 -18.46
CA VAL A 3 2.98 -25.75 -17.53
C VAL A 3 3.43 -24.31 -17.32
N TYR A 4 2.46 -23.39 -17.23
CA TYR A 4 2.67 -22.04 -16.73
C TYR A 4 2.14 -21.98 -15.29
N VAL A 5 2.90 -21.40 -14.39
CA VAL A 5 2.52 -21.24 -12.97
C VAL A 5 2.24 -19.77 -12.72
N LEU A 6 1.02 -19.47 -12.31
CA LEU A 6 0.57 -18.12 -11.96
C LEU A 6 0.13 -18.16 -10.49
N ILE A 7 0.75 -17.37 -9.64
CA ILE A 7 0.39 -17.26 -8.22
C ILE A 7 0.18 -15.78 -7.92
N ASP A 8 -1.05 -15.45 -7.57
CA ASP A 8 -1.42 -14.11 -7.13
C ASP A 8 -1.33 -14.03 -5.60
N GLU A 9 -0.94 -12.87 -5.10
CA GLU A 9 -0.83 -12.59 -3.66
C GLU A 9 0.00 -13.65 -2.90
N TYR A 10 1.16 -14.03 -3.44
CA TYR A 10 2.00 -15.09 -2.86
C TYR A 10 2.44 -14.82 -1.42
N ASP A 11 2.40 -13.58 -0.98
CA ASP A 11 2.84 -13.11 0.35
C ASP A 11 1.72 -13.05 1.40
N VAL A 12 0.45 -13.16 0.99
CA VAL A 12 -0.72 -13.10 1.91
C VAL A 12 -0.65 -14.15 3.04
N PRO A 13 -0.25 -15.42 2.81
CA PRO A 13 -0.14 -16.37 3.91
C PRO A 13 0.84 -15.92 5.00
N LEU A 14 1.92 -15.23 4.63
CA LEU A 14 2.91 -14.68 5.56
C LEU A 14 2.38 -13.45 6.28
N ALA A 15 1.75 -12.53 5.54
CA ALA A 15 1.12 -11.36 6.11
C ALA A 15 0.12 -11.75 7.21
N LYS A 16 -0.71 -12.76 6.94
CA LYS A 16 -1.69 -13.27 7.92
C LYS A 16 -1.05 -14.01 9.09
N ALA A 17 0.07 -14.69 8.87
CA ALA A 17 0.74 -15.46 9.91
C ALA A 17 1.62 -14.62 10.83
N GLN A 18 1.97 -13.40 10.45
CA GLN A 18 2.97 -12.58 11.14
C GLN A 18 2.63 -12.35 12.62
N SER A 19 1.39 -12.04 12.94
CA SER A 19 0.94 -11.80 14.33
C SER A 19 0.68 -13.09 15.11
N TYR A 20 1.02 -14.26 14.56
CA TYR A 20 0.74 -15.54 15.16
C TYR A 20 1.99 -16.37 15.44
N VAL A 21 1.90 -17.24 16.43
CA VAL A 21 2.99 -18.13 16.86
C VAL A 21 3.50 -19.05 15.71
N TYR A 22 2.66 -19.36 14.73
CA TYR A 22 2.97 -20.25 13.61
C TYR A 22 3.66 -19.54 12.42
N HIS A 23 4.09 -18.28 12.55
CA HIS A 23 4.75 -17.57 11.46
C HIS A 23 5.94 -18.31 10.88
N LYS A 24 6.83 -18.87 11.73
CA LYS A 24 7.99 -19.65 11.29
C LYS A 24 7.62 -20.90 10.52
N ASP A 25 6.55 -21.57 10.94
CA ASP A 25 6.04 -22.77 10.26
C ASP A 25 5.46 -22.40 8.89
N MET A 26 4.77 -21.26 8.80
CA MET A 26 4.28 -20.73 7.53
C MET A 26 5.41 -20.38 6.58
N VAL A 27 6.48 -19.73 7.05
CA VAL A 27 7.69 -19.47 6.25
C VAL A 27 8.27 -20.77 5.71
N THR A 28 8.37 -21.79 6.54
CA THR A 28 8.88 -23.12 6.14
C THR A 28 7.98 -23.78 5.10
N LEU A 29 6.67 -23.74 5.31
CA LEU A 29 5.69 -24.28 4.36
C LEU A 29 5.78 -23.57 3.00
N MET A 30 5.78 -22.26 3.00
CA MET A 30 5.86 -21.45 1.77
C MET A 30 7.19 -21.65 1.04
N SER A 31 8.30 -21.74 1.77
CA SER A 31 9.61 -22.04 1.19
C SER A 31 9.61 -23.42 0.51
N SER A 32 9.05 -24.43 1.15
CA SER A 32 8.92 -25.78 0.59
C SER A 32 7.99 -25.79 -0.63
N PHE A 33 6.85 -25.11 -0.53
CA PHE A 33 5.87 -25.01 -1.62
C PHE A 33 6.46 -24.30 -2.85
N LEU A 34 7.16 -23.18 -2.66
CA LEU A 34 7.76 -22.44 -3.76
C LEU A 34 9.08 -23.07 -4.27
N GLY A 35 9.68 -23.94 -3.47
CA GLY A 35 10.91 -24.67 -3.83
C GLY A 35 10.78 -25.50 -5.12
N PHE A 36 9.57 -26.01 -5.45
CA PHE A 36 9.33 -26.71 -6.69
C PHE A 36 9.53 -25.84 -7.95
N LEU A 37 9.43 -24.52 -7.81
CA LEU A 37 9.65 -23.59 -8.93
C LEU A 37 11.13 -23.56 -9.38
N LYS A 38 12.03 -24.00 -8.54
CA LYS A 38 13.46 -24.10 -8.84
C LYS A 38 13.82 -25.38 -9.61
N ASP A 39 13.26 -26.48 -9.16
CA ASP A 39 13.53 -27.80 -9.76
C ASP A 39 12.53 -28.08 -10.87
N SER A 40 12.75 -27.44 -12.02
CA SER A 40 11.98 -27.79 -13.21
C SER A 40 12.35 -29.20 -13.64
N GLN A 41 11.59 -30.21 -13.14
CA GLN A 41 11.65 -31.54 -13.70
C GLN A 41 11.53 -31.46 -15.22
N LYS A 42 12.38 -32.18 -15.92
CA LYS A 42 12.29 -32.26 -17.37
C LYS A 42 11.30 -33.34 -17.75
N ASP A 43 10.50 -33.03 -18.73
CA ASP A 43 9.62 -33.98 -19.38
C ASP A 43 10.48 -35.11 -19.98
N PRO A 44 10.22 -36.38 -19.64
CA PRO A 44 11.05 -37.51 -20.06
C PRO A 44 11.14 -37.71 -21.57
N GLU A 45 10.08 -37.33 -22.30
CA GLU A 45 9.98 -37.52 -23.75
C GLU A 45 10.63 -36.36 -24.52
N THR A 46 10.47 -35.14 -24.03
CA THR A 46 10.90 -33.92 -24.77
C THR A 46 12.18 -33.31 -24.23
N ASN A 47 12.67 -33.75 -23.07
CA ASN A 47 13.80 -33.19 -22.32
C ASN A 47 13.68 -31.67 -22.04
N LYS A 48 12.46 -31.12 -22.14
CA LYS A 48 12.16 -29.73 -21.85
C LYS A 48 11.68 -29.56 -20.40
N PRO A 49 11.93 -28.41 -19.76
CA PRO A 49 11.42 -28.16 -18.41
C PRO A 49 9.90 -28.26 -18.41
N VAL A 50 9.33 -28.93 -17.40
CA VAL A 50 7.88 -29.04 -17.22
C VAL A 50 7.29 -27.67 -16.93
N VAL A 51 7.89 -26.89 -16.03
CA VAL A 51 7.50 -25.50 -15.77
C VAL A 51 8.15 -24.61 -16.81
N LYS A 52 7.36 -23.99 -17.68
CA LYS A 52 7.85 -23.13 -18.76
C LYS A 52 8.07 -21.70 -18.29
N LYS A 53 7.17 -21.15 -17.49
CA LYS A 53 7.23 -19.81 -16.93
C LYS A 53 6.48 -19.73 -15.62
N VAL A 54 6.99 -18.90 -14.72
CA VAL A 54 6.37 -18.59 -13.44
C VAL A 54 6.15 -17.09 -13.37
N ILE A 55 4.96 -16.67 -12.92
CA ILE A 55 4.64 -15.29 -12.58
C ILE A 55 4.06 -15.31 -11.17
N LEU A 56 4.64 -14.51 -10.29
CA LEU A 56 4.19 -14.30 -8.93
C LEU A 56 3.86 -12.82 -8.76
N THR A 57 2.74 -12.50 -8.12
CA THR A 57 2.39 -11.16 -7.69
C THR A 57 2.25 -11.10 -6.17
N GLY A 58 2.48 -9.95 -5.58
CA GLY A 58 2.36 -9.73 -4.13
C GLY A 58 2.71 -8.29 -3.75
N CYS A 59 2.37 -7.90 -2.53
CA CYS A 59 2.61 -6.55 -2.02
C CYS A 59 4.07 -6.35 -1.59
N LEU A 60 4.64 -7.30 -0.85
CA LEU A 60 6.01 -7.19 -0.35
C LEU A 60 6.94 -8.17 -1.06
N LYS A 61 8.15 -7.67 -1.29
CA LYS A 61 9.25 -8.51 -1.74
C LYS A 61 9.66 -9.42 -0.58
N VAL A 62 9.39 -10.70 -0.70
CA VAL A 62 9.89 -11.64 0.30
C VAL A 62 11.40 -11.76 0.15
N ALA A 63 12.12 -11.45 1.24
CA ALA A 63 13.56 -11.42 1.25
C ALA A 63 14.15 -12.78 0.82
N LYS A 64 15.28 -12.72 0.14
CA LYS A 64 16.04 -13.89 -0.30
C LYS A 64 16.35 -14.89 0.85
N ASN A 65 16.32 -14.41 2.08
CA ASN A 65 16.71 -15.17 3.26
C ASN A 65 15.58 -15.96 3.94
N SER A 66 14.31 -15.81 3.53
CA SER A 66 13.21 -16.54 4.13
C SER A 66 12.61 -17.59 3.18
N ILE A 67 11.81 -17.17 2.21
CA ILE A 67 11.08 -18.10 1.32
C ILE A 67 11.85 -18.45 0.05
N PHE A 68 12.61 -17.48 -0.49
CA PHE A 68 13.34 -17.66 -1.74
C PHE A 68 14.80 -18.08 -1.58
N THR A 69 15.21 -18.57 -0.42
CA THR A 69 16.58 -19.06 -0.17
C THR A 69 17.03 -20.14 -1.16
N GLY A 70 16.16 -20.60 -1.98
CA GLY A 70 16.47 -21.55 -3.04
C GLY A 70 16.04 -21.11 -4.44
N VAL A 71 15.28 -20.03 -4.60
CA VAL A 71 14.69 -19.60 -5.88
C VAL A 71 15.39 -18.32 -6.34
N ASN A 72 16.58 -18.47 -6.91
CA ASN A 72 17.41 -17.36 -7.38
C ASN A 72 17.22 -17.00 -8.86
N ASN A 73 16.26 -17.63 -9.53
CA ASN A 73 15.94 -17.44 -10.95
C ASN A 73 14.76 -16.48 -11.22
N LEU A 74 14.16 -15.91 -10.16
CA LEU A 74 13.09 -14.92 -10.30
C LEU A 74 13.67 -13.52 -10.53
N LYS A 75 13.16 -12.83 -11.56
CA LYS A 75 13.35 -11.40 -11.73
C LYS A 75 12.27 -10.66 -10.97
N VAL A 76 12.66 -9.86 -10.01
CA VAL A 76 11.73 -9.06 -9.20
C VAL A 76 11.60 -7.67 -9.81
N ASN A 77 10.36 -7.25 -10.04
CA ASN A 77 10.01 -5.89 -10.45
C ASN A 77 9.14 -5.27 -9.34
N THR A 78 9.42 -4.04 -8.99
CA THR A 78 8.70 -3.29 -7.95
C THR A 78 8.25 -1.94 -8.49
N VAL A 79 7.32 -1.29 -7.79
CA VAL A 79 6.83 0.06 -8.13
C VAL A 79 7.92 1.13 -8.08
N THR A 80 9.06 0.82 -7.45
CA THR A 80 10.23 1.70 -7.33
C THR A 80 11.25 1.48 -8.44
N ASN A 81 11.09 0.45 -9.27
CA ASN A 81 12.02 0.16 -10.34
C ASN A 81 11.92 1.20 -11.45
N LYS A 82 13.09 1.48 -12.02
CA LYS A 82 13.20 2.18 -13.28
C LYS A 82 12.74 1.24 -14.40
N ILE A 83 11.95 1.73 -15.31
CA ILE A 83 11.36 1.08 -16.49
C ILE A 83 11.72 -0.39 -16.68
N ASP A 84 10.71 -1.20 -16.78
CA ASP A 84 10.85 -2.48 -17.43
C ASP A 84 9.73 -2.67 -18.47
N ASN A 85 9.71 -3.82 -19.13
CA ASN A 85 8.71 -4.14 -20.15
C ASN A 85 7.29 -4.32 -19.56
N TYR A 86 7.14 -4.28 -18.23
CA TYR A 86 5.87 -4.47 -17.51
C TYR A 86 5.26 -3.16 -17.02
N THR A 87 6.00 -2.06 -17.08
CA THR A 87 5.47 -0.73 -16.74
C THR A 87 4.30 -0.39 -17.66
N GLY A 88 3.12 -0.20 -17.08
CA GLY A 88 1.88 0.02 -17.80
C GLY A 88 1.12 -1.25 -18.20
N MET A 89 1.55 -2.45 -17.78
CA MET A 89 0.80 -3.68 -17.95
C MET A 89 -0.08 -4.02 -16.73
N ILE A 90 0.19 -3.38 -15.60
CA ILE A 90 -0.54 -3.59 -14.35
C ILE A 90 -1.18 -2.26 -13.97
N GLY A 91 -2.51 -2.20 -14.06
CA GLY A 91 -3.28 -0.96 -13.95
C GLY A 91 -3.78 -0.48 -15.31
N PHE A 92 -4.61 0.57 -15.32
CA PHE A 92 -5.01 1.25 -16.54
C PHE A 92 -4.14 2.48 -16.79
N THR A 93 -3.68 2.63 -18.01
CA THR A 93 -3.07 3.87 -18.48
C THR A 93 -4.13 4.96 -18.64
N LYS A 94 -3.69 6.21 -18.75
CA LYS A 94 -4.59 7.32 -19.03
C LYS A 94 -5.39 7.12 -20.31
N GLU A 95 -4.75 6.62 -21.36
CA GLU A 95 -5.37 6.37 -22.66
C GLU A 95 -6.44 5.27 -22.56
N GLU A 96 -6.17 4.20 -21.81
CA GLU A 96 -7.14 3.11 -21.60
C GLU A 96 -8.33 3.57 -20.77
N THR A 97 -8.08 4.35 -19.72
CA THR A 97 -9.15 4.94 -18.88
C THR A 97 -10.03 5.89 -19.69
N LEU A 98 -9.45 6.80 -20.45
CA LEU A 98 -10.21 7.71 -21.31
C LEU A 98 -11.01 6.98 -22.38
N LYS A 99 -10.44 5.90 -22.95
CA LYS A 99 -11.15 5.06 -23.90
C LYS A 99 -12.35 4.37 -23.25
N LEU A 100 -12.16 3.79 -22.04
CA LEU A 100 -13.25 3.17 -21.31
C LEU A 100 -14.38 4.18 -21.03
N LEU A 101 -14.06 5.36 -20.51
CA LEU A 101 -15.05 6.41 -20.27
C LEU A 101 -15.79 6.81 -21.56
N LYS A 102 -15.09 6.89 -22.67
CA LYS A 102 -15.68 7.17 -23.99
C LYS A 102 -16.62 6.07 -24.45
N ASP A 103 -16.23 4.80 -24.30
CA ASP A 103 -17.04 3.65 -24.71
C ASP A 103 -18.38 3.59 -23.93
N TYR A 104 -18.43 4.22 -22.74
CA TYR A 104 -19.62 4.36 -21.89
C TYR A 104 -20.24 5.78 -21.92
N GLU A 105 -19.80 6.66 -22.83
CA GLU A 105 -20.29 8.05 -22.96
C GLU A 105 -20.16 8.88 -21.67
N MET A 106 -19.08 8.64 -20.89
CA MET A 106 -18.80 9.26 -19.58
C MET A 106 -17.56 10.14 -19.58
N GLU A 107 -17.11 10.67 -20.73
CA GLU A 107 -15.90 11.49 -20.87
C GLU A 107 -15.96 12.78 -20.03
N ASP A 108 -17.15 13.31 -19.82
CA ASP A 108 -17.38 14.53 -19.01
C ASP A 108 -16.95 14.33 -17.56
N PHE A 109 -16.84 13.08 -17.10
CA PHE A 109 -16.43 12.71 -15.73
C PHE A 109 -14.95 12.37 -15.61
N SER A 110 -14.17 12.57 -16.67
CA SER A 110 -12.73 12.25 -16.69
C SER A 110 -11.94 12.92 -15.57
N GLU A 111 -12.26 14.17 -15.21
CA GLU A 111 -11.64 14.87 -14.09
C GLU A 111 -12.04 14.30 -12.73
N VAL A 112 -13.28 13.84 -12.57
CA VAL A 112 -13.73 13.16 -11.34
C VAL A 112 -12.96 11.86 -11.15
N VAL A 113 -12.88 11.03 -12.20
CA VAL A 113 -12.13 9.77 -12.21
C VAL A 113 -10.64 10.02 -11.93
N ARG A 114 -10.06 11.03 -12.57
CA ARG A 114 -8.66 11.41 -12.37
C ARG A 114 -8.37 11.80 -10.94
N ASN A 115 -9.16 12.70 -10.36
CA ASN A 115 -8.90 13.20 -9.01
C ASN A 115 -9.07 12.12 -7.93
N ASN A 116 -9.95 11.15 -8.15
CA ASN A 116 -10.24 10.12 -7.16
C ASN A 116 -9.41 8.84 -7.35
N TYR A 117 -9.07 8.43 -8.59
CA TYR A 117 -8.55 7.09 -8.88
C TYR A 117 -7.24 7.06 -9.65
N ASP A 118 -6.66 8.22 -10.02
CA ASP A 118 -5.32 8.37 -10.61
C ASP A 118 -4.27 8.60 -9.51
N GLY A 119 -3.09 8.98 -9.94
CA GLY A 119 -2.02 9.51 -9.10
C GLY A 119 -0.94 8.51 -8.78
N TYR A 120 -1.13 7.23 -9.08
CA TYR A 120 -0.03 6.28 -9.06
C TYR A 120 0.91 6.56 -10.24
N LYS A 121 2.19 6.60 -9.97
CA LYS A 121 3.19 6.89 -10.99
C LYS A 121 4.28 5.84 -10.97
N PHE A 122 4.27 4.98 -11.96
CA PHE A 122 5.30 3.97 -12.17
C PHE A 122 6.34 4.55 -13.13
N TYR A 123 7.38 5.17 -12.57
CA TYR A 123 8.40 5.93 -13.26
C TYR A 123 7.82 7.12 -14.04
N ASP A 124 7.58 7.00 -15.33
CA ASP A 124 7.05 8.04 -16.23
C ASP A 124 5.56 7.84 -16.59
N LYS A 125 4.97 6.70 -16.22
CA LYS A 125 3.58 6.40 -16.55
C LYS A 125 2.65 6.65 -15.37
N GLU A 126 1.60 7.44 -15.63
CA GLU A 126 0.45 7.59 -14.75
C GLU A 126 -0.44 6.36 -14.90
N MET A 127 -0.86 5.81 -13.76
CA MET A 127 -1.62 4.58 -13.70
C MET A 127 -2.84 4.77 -12.81
N PHE A 128 -3.98 4.34 -13.31
CA PHE A 128 -5.24 4.28 -12.59
C PHE A 128 -5.45 2.90 -11.99
N CYS A 129 -6.12 2.82 -10.86
CA CYS A 129 -6.57 1.55 -10.29
C CYS A 129 -7.74 1.00 -11.13
N PRO A 130 -7.61 -0.16 -11.79
CA PRO A 130 -8.67 -0.70 -12.62
C PRO A 130 -9.95 -0.99 -11.86
N TRP A 131 -9.83 -1.50 -10.62
CA TRP A 131 -10.97 -1.78 -9.76
C TRP A 131 -11.84 -0.55 -9.53
N ASP A 132 -11.22 0.58 -9.19
CA ASP A 132 -11.93 1.81 -8.86
C ASP A 132 -12.59 2.41 -10.10
N VAL A 133 -11.88 2.43 -11.23
CA VAL A 133 -12.41 2.96 -12.51
C VAL A 133 -13.57 2.13 -13.01
N LEU A 134 -13.48 0.79 -12.93
CA LEU A 134 -14.55 -0.11 -13.39
C LEU A 134 -15.79 0.02 -12.51
N ASN A 135 -15.64 0.04 -11.19
CA ASN A 135 -16.77 0.22 -10.27
C ASN A 135 -17.41 1.61 -10.44
N PHE A 136 -16.62 2.66 -10.65
CA PHE A 136 -17.17 3.99 -10.95
C PHE A 136 -18.06 3.97 -12.19
N VAL A 137 -17.61 3.34 -13.25
CA VAL A 137 -18.41 3.22 -14.49
C VAL A 137 -19.66 2.37 -14.25
N GLU A 138 -19.53 1.21 -13.57
CA GLU A 138 -20.64 0.30 -13.30
C GLU A 138 -21.75 0.97 -12.47
N ASP A 139 -21.38 1.62 -11.38
CA ASP A 139 -22.34 2.25 -10.47
C ASP A 139 -23.03 3.46 -11.09
N ASN A 140 -22.33 4.23 -11.91
CA ASN A 140 -22.83 5.50 -12.43
C ASN A 140 -23.41 5.41 -13.85
N PHE A 141 -23.22 4.32 -14.58
CA PHE A 141 -23.70 4.17 -15.94
C PHE A 141 -25.22 4.34 -16.05
N ASN A 142 -25.98 3.75 -15.13
CA ASN A 142 -27.45 3.86 -15.13
C ASN A 142 -27.91 5.30 -14.89
N PHE A 143 -27.26 6.06 -14.01
CA PHE A 143 -27.56 7.48 -13.80
C PHE A 143 -27.29 8.29 -15.06
N LYS A 144 -26.18 8.00 -15.74
CA LYS A 144 -25.84 8.63 -17.03
C LYS A 144 -26.91 8.35 -18.08
N GLN A 145 -27.34 7.10 -18.23
CA GLN A 145 -28.37 6.71 -19.21
C GLN A 145 -29.72 7.39 -18.95
N GLN A 146 -30.05 7.66 -17.70
CA GLN A 146 -31.29 8.34 -17.29
C GLN A 146 -31.16 9.87 -17.32
N GLY A 147 -29.99 10.43 -17.62
CA GLY A 147 -29.73 11.86 -17.58
C GLY A 147 -29.64 12.46 -16.18
N LEU A 148 -29.49 11.62 -15.15
CA LEU A 148 -29.37 12.02 -13.74
C LEU A 148 -27.92 12.36 -13.40
N LEU A 149 -27.34 13.34 -14.09
CA LEU A 149 -25.93 13.67 -14.01
C LEU A 149 -25.48 14.18 -12.62
N SER A 150 -26.41 14.74 -11.84
CA SER A 150 -26.17 15.20 -10.47
C SER A 150 -25.99 14.08 -9.46
N GLU A 151 -26.43 12.87 -9.79
CA GLU A 151 -26.31 11.68 -8.93
C GLU A 151 -25.00 10.92 -9.17
N ILE A 152 -24.21 11.34 -10.17
CA ILE A 152 -22.94 10.69 -10.49
C ILE A 152 -21.88 11.17 -9.50
N GLU A 153 -21.43 10.25 -8.63
CA GLU A 153 -20.44 10.52 -7.58
C GLU A 153 -19.31 9.49 -7.58
N ALA A 154 -18.16 9.94 -7.08
CA ALA A 154 -17.00 9.07 -6.87
C ALA A 154 -17.05 8.47 -5.47
N GLU A 155 -17.25 7.17 -5.40
CA GLU A 155 -17.26 6.40 -4.16
C GLU A 155 -15.85 5.95 -3.76
N ASN A 156 -15.71 5.41 -2.56
CA ASN A 156 -14.45 4.86 -2.07
C ASN A 156 -14.46 3.33 -2.22
N TYR A 157 -13.98 2.84 -3.37
CA TYR A 157 -13.96 1.42 -3.71
C TYR A 157 -12.76 0.69 -3.08
N TRP A 158 -11.63 1.37 -2.96
CA TRP A 158 -10.40 0.80 -2.44
C TRP A 158 -10.49 0.46 -0.94
N ALA A 159 -11.14 1.28 -0.13
CA ALA A 159 -11.28 1.07 1.32
C ALA A 159 -11.96 -0.26 1.67
N ASN A 160 -12.82 -0.76 0.81
CA ASN A 160 -13.53 -2.01 1.02
C ASN A 160 -12.74 -3.24 0.50
N SER A 161 -11.70 -3.03 -0.29
CA SER A 161 -10.90 -4.10 -0.91
C SER A 161 -9.64 -4.46 -0.13
N THR A 162 -9.09 -3.52 0.64
CA THR A 162 -7.78 -3.70 1.30
C THR A 162 -7.83 -3.26 2.76
N SER A 163 -7.89 -4.21 3.68
CA SER A 163 -7.47 -3.97 5.06
C SER A 163 -6.12 -4.67 5.27
N SER A 164 -5.03 -3.91 5.35
CA SER A 164 -3.75 -4.49 5.78
C SER A 164 -3.66 -4.42 7.31
N PRO A 165 -3.86 -5.54 8.04
CA PRO A 165 -3.71 -5.56 9.50
C PRO A 165 -2.35 -5.06 9.96
N ALA A 166 -1.30 -5.30 9.15
CA ALA A 166 0.05 -4.86 9.41
C ALA A 166 0.17 -3.33 9.52
N VAL A 167 -0.51 -2.57 8.66
CA VAL A 167 -0.51 -1.10 8.73
C VAL A 167 -1.09 -0.62 10.06
N TYR A 168 -2.19 -1.22 10.52
CA TYR A 168 -2.83 -0.81 11.78
C TYR A 168 -1.98 -1.14 13.01
N GLU A 169 -1.27 -2.26 12.98
CA GLU A 169 -0.35 -2.66 14.06
C GLU A 169 0.78 -1.62 14.23
N TYR A 170 1.34 -1.15 13.11
CA TYR A 170 2.41 -0.16 13.13
C TYR A 170 1.98 1.22 13.62
N LEU A 171 0.75 1.61 13.40
CA LEU A 171 0.27 2.93 13.85
C LEU A 171 0.45 3.15 15.36
N GLY A 172 0.50 2.07 16.15
CA GLY A 172 0.76 2.13 17.60
C GLY A 172 2.19 2.52 17.99
N PHE A 173 3.16 2.42 17.08
CA PHE A 173 4.59 2.61 17.35
C PHE A 173 5.17 3.90 16.74
N LEU A 174 4.34 4.71 16.06
CA LEU A 174 4.78 5.95 15.44
C LEU A 174 5.20 6.99 16.49
N THR A 175 6.25 7.73 16.16
CA THR A 175 6.78 8.84 16.94
C THR A 175 6.04 10.16 16.63
N ASP A 176 6.32 11.21 17.39
CA ASP A 176 5.76 12.54 17.11
C ASP A 176 6.23 13.08 15.75
N SER A 177 7.47 12.76 15.34
CA SER A 177 7.96 13.10 14.00
C SER A 177 7.18 12.39 12.89
N ASP A 178 6.80 11.12 13.10
CA ASP A 178 5.99 10.38 12.13
C ASP A 178 4.55 10.89 12.08
N ASN A 179 4.02 11.36 13.22
CA ASN A 179 2.73 12.04 13.26
C ASN A 179 2.71 13.30 12.39
N GLN A 180 3.78 14.11 12.44
CA GLN A 180 3.88 15.29 11.59
C GLN A 180 3.93 14.90 10.11
N LYS A 181 4.71 13.87 9.74
CA LYS A 181 4.73 13.36 8.37
C LYS A 181 3.35 12.86 7.91
N MET A 182 2.60 12.19 8.80
CA MET A 182 1.22 11.76 8.51
C MET A 182 0.32 12.96 8.21
N GLN A 183 0.42 14.04 9.02
CA GLN A 183 -0.36 15.25 8.80
C GLN A 183 0.03 15.92 7.48
N ASP A 184 1.33 16.06 7.20
CA ASP A 184 1.83 16.63 5.95
C ASP A 184 1.26 15.91 4.72
N LEU A 185 1.22 14.57 4.76
CA LEU A 185 0.62 13.75 3.71
C LEU A 185 -0.88 14.02 3.53
N VAL A 186 -1.62 14.11 4.64
CA VAL A 186 -3.06 14.43 4.61
C VAL A 186 -3.32 15.82 4.05
N ASP A 187 -2.44 16.77 4.32
CA ASP A 187 -2.51 18.13 3.79
C ASP A 187 -2.09 18.23 2.32
N GLY A 188 -1.61 17.15 1.73
CA GLY A 188 -1.24 17.05 0.32
C GLY A 188 0.23 17.32 0.05
N ASN A 189 1.05 17.40 1.08
CA ASN A 189 2.49 17.55 0.97
C ASN A 189 3.18 16.22 0.70
N SER A 190 4.40 16.27 0.16
CA SER A 190 5.27 15.10 0.06
C SER A 190 6.19 15.05 1.27
N ILE A 191 6.44 13.86 1.77
CA ILE A 191 7.41 13.57 2.82
C ILE A 191 8.59 12.79 2.25
N SER A 192 9.74 12.81 2.98
CA SER A 192 10.88 11.97 2.64
C SER A 192 11.17 10.94 3.74
N PHE A 193 11.72 9.81 3.31
CA PHE A 193 12.23 8.76 4.18
C PHE A 193 13.26 7.88 3.45
N VAL A 194 13.98 7.05 4.19
CA VAL A 194 14.94 6.10 3.62
C VAL A 194 14.21 4.82 3.22
N LEU A 195 14.15 4.55 1.91
CA LEU A 195 13.43 3.40 1.36
C LEU A 195 14.15 2.08 1.69
N ASN A 196 13.46 1.17 2.34
CA ASN A 196 13.86 -0.22 2.47
C ASN A 196 13.30 -1.06 1.32
N GLU A 197 14.07 -1.19 0.23
CA GLU A 197 13.68 -2.03 -0.93
C GLU A 197 13.64 -3.54 -0.60
N SER A 198 14.26 -3.95 0.49
CA SER A 198 14.31 -5.35 0.94
C SER A 198 13.32 -5.66 2.04
N MET A 199 12.43 -4.71 2.32
CA MET A 199 11.40 -4.86 3.32
C MET A 199 10.59 -6.14 3.11
N ASN A 200 10.35 -6.82 4.21
CA ASN A 200 9.51 -8.01 4.27
C ASN A 200 8.75 -8.02 5.61
N TYR A 201 7.87 -9.01 5.79
CA TYR A 201 7.06 -9.10 7.01
C TYR A 201 7.88 -9.34 8.29
N ASP A 202 9.09 -9.88 8.20
CA ASP A 202 9.96 -10.10 9.38
C ASP A 202 10.49 -8.76 9.93
N CYS A 203 10.76 -7.77 9.05
CA CYS A 203 11.21 -6.44 9.44
C CYS A 203 10.19 -5.69 10.30
N LEU A 204 8.91 -6.02 10.16
CA LEU A 204 7.84 -5.35 10.88
C LEU A 204 7.95 -5.50 12.40
N SER A 205 8.62 -6.53 12.89
CA SER A 205 8.86 -6.75 14.34
C SER A 205 9.93 -5.83 14.93
N GLU A 206 10.75 -5.18 14.10
CA GLU A 206 11.84 -4.30 14.54
C GLU A 206 11.38 -2.85 14.77
N HIS A 207 10.18 -2.50 14.29
CA HIS A 207 9.53 -1.20 14.46
C HIS A 207 10.34 0.01 13.95
N ASP A 208 11.14 -0.17 12.88
CA ASP A 208 11.81 0.95 12.21
C ASP A 208 10.77 1.83 11.50
N PRO A 209 10.73 3.15 11.75
CA PRO A 209 9.82 4.06 11.04
C PRO A 209 9.99 4.02 9.52
N ASN A 210 11.18 3.80 8.98
CA ASN A 210 11.41 3.68 7.55
C ASN A 210 10.74 2.44 6.95
N ASP A 211 10.65 1.35 7.71
CA ASP A 211 9.93 0.14 7.30
C ASP A 211 8.43 0.39 7.22
N PHE A 212 7.87 1.17 8.16
CA PHE A 212 6.48 1.60 8.09
C PHE A 212 6.19 2.41 6.82
N TRP A 213 7.01 3.42 6.51
CA TRP A 213 6.83 4.23 5.30
C TRP A 213 7.04 3.41 4.02
N SER A 214 7.99 2.47 4.04
CA SER A 214 8.21 1.52 2.94
C SER A 214 7.00 0.60 2.74
N LEU A 215 6.38 0.12 3.83
CA LEU A 215 5.15 -0.67 3.78
C LEU A 215 4.02 0.11 3.11
N LEU A 216 3.78 1.36 3.51
CA LEU A 216 2.73 2.19 2.92
C LEU A 216 2.94 2.43 1.42
N LEU A 217 4.20 2.56 0.99
CA LEU A 217 4.54 2.69 -0.43
C LEU A 217 4.25 1.39 -1.19
N HIS A 218 4.66 0.24 -0.65
CA HIS A 218 4.49 -1.04 -1.33
C HIS A 218 3.03 -1.53 -1.33
N THR A 219 2.23 -1.13 -0.35
CA THR A 219 0.81 -1.49 -0.25
C THR A 219 -0.13 -0.50 -0.95
N GLY A 220 0.42 0.55 -1.58
CA GLY A 220 -0.36 1.48 -2.40
C GLY A 220 -1.01 2.65 -1.65
N TYR A 221 -0.79 2.80 -0.33
CA TYR A 221 -1.21 4.02 0.38
C TYR A 221 -0.43 5.25 -0.06
N LEU A 222 0.81 5.06 -0.51
CA LEU A 222 1.68 6.10 -1.01
C LEU A 222 2.14 5.80 -2.42
N THR A 223 2.53 6.84 -3.13
CA THR A 223 3.21 6.76 -4.42
C THR A 223 4.46 7.62 -4.42
N LEU A 224 5.44 7.29 -5.27
CA LEU A 224 6.65 8.09 -5.41
C LEU A 224 6.33 9.47 -6.01
N ASP A 225 6.85 10.50 -5.38
CA ASP A 225 6.94 11.85 -5.96
C ASP A 225 8.21 11.94 -6.81
N TRP A 226 8.06 11.60 -8.10
CA TRP A 226 9.18 11.55 -9.05
C TRP A 226 9.75 12.93 -9.39
N GLU A 227 9.03 14.00 -9.09
CA GLU A 227 9.52 15.36 -9.31
C GLU A 227 10.56 15.75 -8.25
N LYS A 228 10.33 15.31 -7.00
CA LYS A 228 11.22 15.55 -5.87
C LYS A 228 12.27 14.45 -5.71
N THR A 229 11.92 13.20 -6.00
CA THR A 229 12.87 12.08 -5.98
C THR A 229 13.79 12.19 -7.18
N LYS A 230 15.08 12.39 -6.95
CA LYS A 230 16.05 12.45 -8.04
C LYS A 230 16.10 11.11 -8.77
N LYS A 231 15.68 11.08 -10.01
CA LYS A 231 15.64 9.86 -10.85
C LYS A 231 16.99 9.12 -10.91
N ASP A 232 18.08 9.85 -10.78
CA ASP A 232 19.44 9.27 -10.83
C ASP A 232 19.85 8.56 -9.53
N GLU A 233 19.27 8.90 -8.39
CA GLU A 233 19.57 8.26 -7.12
C GLU A 233 18.94 6.87 -7.00
N LEU A 234 17.77 6.66 -7.59
CA LEU A 234 17.13 5.34 -7.68
C LEU A 234 17.82 4.39 -8.68
N SER A 235 18.65 4.92 -9.56
CA SER A 235 19.31 4.14 -10.62
C SER A 235 20.74 3.69 -10.27
N LYS A 236 21.32 4.24 -9.22
CA LYS A 236 22.66 3.83 -8.78
C LYS A 236 22.55 2.59 -7.91
N ASP A 237 23.10 1.51 -8.39
CA ASP A 237 23.14 0.21 -7.75
C ASP A 237 23.64 0.27 -6.29
N ASN A 238 22.99 -0.53 -5.43
CA ASN A 238 23.50 -1.10 -4.21
C ASN A 238 23.82 -0.19 -3.01
N SER A 239 23.35 1.05 -2.91
CA SER A 239 23.31 1.69 -1.61
C SER A 239 21.99 1.36 -0.90
N SER A 240 22.08 0.69 0.23
CA SER A 240 20.95 0.27 1.08
C SER A 240 20.17 1.43 1.71
N ASN A 241 20.48 2.69 1.37
CA ASN A 241 19.91 3.87 1.99
C ASN A 241 19.56 4.91 0.92
N LYS A 242 18.47 4.67 0.17
CA LYS A 242 17.97 5.64 -0.80
C LYS A 242 16.88 6.49 -0.18
N GLU A 243 17.12 7.79 -0.05
CA GLU A 243 16.07 8.72 0.34
C GLU A 243 15.11 8.94 -0.84
N VAL A 244 13.83 8.77 -0.57
CA VAL A 244 12.75 8.96 -1.56
C VAL A 244 11.71 9.93 -1.05
N TYR A 245 11.05 10.62 -1.95
CA TYR A 245 9.88 11.43 -1.66
C TYR A 245 8.62 10.70 -2.07
N VAL A 246 7.61 10.74 -1.20
CA VAL A 246 6.32 10.10 -1.44
C VAL A 246 5.18 11.04 -1.12
N ARG A 247 4.03 10.79 -1.72
CA ARG A 247 2.78 11.50 -1.47
C ARG A 247 1.59 10.54 -1.51
N ILE A 248 0.46 10.97 -1.01
CA ILE A 248 -0.81 10.26 -1.22
C ILE A 248 -1.21 10.40 -2.69
N PRO A 249 -1.57 9.30 -3.38
CA PRO A 249 -1.83 9.33 -4.82
C PRO A 249 -3.06 10.18 -5.19
N ASN A 250 -4.18 10.03 -4.49
CA ASN A 250 -5.46 10.58 -4.89
C ASN A 250 -6.40 10.88 -3.70
N LEU A 251 -7.61 11.34 -4.00
CA LEU A 251 -8.60 11.73 -2.98
C LEU A 251 -9.17 10.52 -2.24
N GLU A 252 -9.34 9.39 -2.92
CA GLU A 252 -9.83 8.16 -2.31
C GLU A 252 -8.88 7.68 -1.21
N ILE A 253 -7.61 7.51 -1.56
CA ILE A 253 -6.58 7.08 -0.60
C ILE A 253 -6.40 8.12 0.53
N ARG A 254 -6.57 9.40 0.23
CA ARG A 254 -6.55 10.44 1.26
C ARG A 254 -7.67 10.28 2.29
N LYS A 255 -8.86 9.89 1.86
CA LYS A 255 -9.98 9.57 2.77
C LYS A 255 -9.65 8.37 3.65
N CYS A 256 -9.09 7.30 3.06
CA CYS A 256 -8.63 6.12 3.80
C CYS A 256 -7.57 6.48 4.84
N PHE A 257 -6.58 7.26 4.44
CA PHE A 257 -5.50 7.69 5.32
C PHE A 257 -6.02 8.49 6.53
N LYS A 258 -6.97 9.40 6.32
CA LYS A 258 -7.63 10.15 7.40
C LYS A 258 -8.35 9.21 8.38
N ASN A 259 -9.08 8.22 7.86
CA ASN A 259 -9.79 7.25 8.68
C ASN A 259 -8.83 6.40 9.53
N ASP A 260 -7.67 6.03 9.00
CA ASP A 260 -6.66 5.26 9.71
C ASP A 260 -6.02 6.07 10.85
N ILE A 261 -5.75 7.36 10.62
CA ILE A 261 -5.31 8.29 11.67
C ILE A 261 -6.35 8.38 12.79
N GLN A 262 -7.63 8.52 12.44
CA GLN A 262 -8.72 8.58 13.44
C GLN A 262 -8.81 7.30 14.26
N LYS A 263 -8.70 6.13 13.63
CA LYS A 263 -8.69 4.84 14.33
C LYS A 263 -7.51 4.73 15.30
N ARG A 264 -6.32 5.15 14.87
CA ARG A 264 -5.16 5.21 15.74
C ARG A 264 -5.40 6.09 16.95
N PHE A 265 -5.87 7.32 16.72
CA PHE A 265 -6.21 8.25 17.80
C PHE A 265 -7.13 7.59 18.83
N SER A 266 -8.20 6.96 18.33
CA SER A 266 -9.17 6.26 19.20
C SER A 266 -8.52 5.10 19.95
N SER A 267 -7.67 4.30 19.30
CA SER A 267 -7.04 3.14 19.93
C SER A 267 -6.03 3.52 21.02
N VAL A 268 -5.24 4.57 20.80
CA VAL A 268 -4.29 5.08 21.81
C VAL A 268 -5.05 5.70 22.97
N PHE A 269 -6.10 6.45 22.69
CA PHE A 269 -6.97 7.02 23.72
C PHE A 269 -7.56 5.97 24.64
N ILE A 270 -8.08 4.89 24.08
CA ILE A 270 -8.65 3.75 24.84
C ILE A 270 -7.53 3.01 25.58
N LYS A 271 -6.42 2.71 24.94
CA LYS A 271 -5.32 1.90 25.50
C LYS A 271 -4.69 2.54 26.74
N HIS A 272 -4.56 3.86 26.76
CA HIS A 272 -3.99 4.59 27.88
C HIS A 272 -5.02 4.98 28.94
N ASN A 273 -6.27 4.54 28.81
CA ASN A 273 -7.35 4.92 29.71
C ASN A 273 -7.53 6.44 29.92
N LEU A 274 -7.07 7.21 28.91
CA LEU A 274 -7.11 8.68 28.94
C LEU A 274 -8.56 9.19 29.02
N HIS A 275 -9.47 8.46 28.36
CA HIS A 275 -10.89 8.77 28.41
C HIS A 275 -11.43 8.74 29.86
N ASN A 276 -11.18 7.65 30.58
CA ASN A 276 -11.63 7.52 31.94
C ASN A 276 -10.98 8.55 32.86
N LYS A 277 -9.65 8.75 32.71
CA LYS A 277 -8.94 9.79 33.48
C LYS A 277 -9.50 11.20 33.23
N LEU A 278 -9.81 11.52 31.97
CA LEU A 278 -10.41 12.81 31.63
C LEU A 278 -11.80 12.97 32.22
N VAL A 279 -12.63 11.92 32.11
CA VAL A 279 -13.98 11.90 32.70
C VAL A 279 -13.93 12.01 34.24
N ASP A 280 -12.99 11.30 34.86
CA ASP A 280 -12.79 11.37 36.31
C ASP A 280 -12.34 12.76 36.76
N ALA A 281 -11.34 13.35 36.08
CA ALA A 281 -10.86 14.69 36.36
C ALA A 281 -11.96 15.76 36.21
N LEU A 282 -12.76 15.64 35.13
CA LEU A 282 -13.93 16.50 34.91
C LEU A 282 -14.99 16.33 35.97
N SER A 283 -15.29 15.08 36.33
CA SER A 283 -16.34 14.74 37.35
C SER A 283 -15.94 15.22 38.74
N CYS A 284 -14.64 15.17 39.05
CA CYS A 284 -14.11 15.65 40.34
C CYS A 284 -13.84 17.16 40.33
N GLY A 285 -14.07 17.87 39.24
CA GLY A 285 -13.81 19.31 39.13
C GLY A 285 -12.29 19.65 39.18
N ASN A 286 -11.41 18.69 38.93
CA ASN A 286 -9.96 18.91 38.94
C ASN A 286 -9.49 19.61 37.67
N GLN A 287 -9.58 20.93 37.66
CA GLN A 287 -9.28 21.77 36.51
C GLN A 287 -7.85 21.59 35.99
N LYS A 288 -6.88 21.45 36.90
CA LYS A 288 -5.46 21.28 36.52
C LYS A 288 -5.25 19.96 35.77
N GLU A 289 -5.69 18.87 36.34
CA GLU A 289 -5.56 17.54 35.75
C GLU A 289 -6.32 17.43 34.43
N THR A 290 -7.52 18.02 34.37
CA THR A 290 -8.29 18.12 33.11
C THR A 290 -7.52 18.86 32.05
N TYR A 291 -6.91 20.01 32.38
CA TYR A 291 -6.09 20.80 31.46
C TYR A 291 -4.87 20.00 30.99
N ASP A 292 -4.12 19.41 31.92
CA ASP A 292 -2.91 18.66 31.61
C ASP A 292 -3.19 17.46 30.68
N ILE A 293 -4.24 16.69 30.97
CA ILE A 293 -4.66 15.56 30.11
C ILE A 293 -5.10 16.06 28.73
N PHE A 294 -5.92 17.11 28.69
CA PHE A 294 -6.46 17.66 27.45
C PHE A 294 -5.34 18.29 26.59
N PHE A 295 -4.41 19.00 27.23
CA PHE A 295 -3.28 19.61 26.55
C PHE A 295 -2.31 18.55 25.97
N ASP A 296 -2.02 17.51 26.75
CA ASP A 296 -1.21 16.38 26.29
C ASP A 296 -1.86 15.66 25.09
N MET A 297 -3.18 15.51 25.11
CA MET A 297 -3.94 14.99 23.99
C MET A 297 -3.84 15.89 22.76
N LEU A 298 -4.01 17.21 22.91
CA LEU A 298 -3.90 18.14 21.80
C LEU A 298 -2.50 18.14 21.19
N GLN A 299 -1.45 18.16 22.01
CA GLN A 299 -0.07 18.14 21.53
C GLN A 299 0.30 16.85 20.80
N LYS A 300 -0.16 15.70 21.28
CA LYS A 300 0.22 14.40 20.73
C LYS A 300 -0.61 13.95 19.54
N TYR A 301 -1.85 14.43 19.44
CA TYR A 301 -2.81 13.86 18.50
C TYR A 301 -3.54 14.87 17.64
N VAL A 302 -3.42 16.15 17.95
CA VAL A 302 -3.99 17.25 17.15
C VAL A 302 -2.84 18.20 16.85
N SER A 303 -2.45 18.26 15.59
CA SER A 303 -1.48 19.26 15.14
C SER A 303 -2.14 20.64 15.24
N ILE A 304 -1.69 21.45 16.19
CA ILE A 304 -2.10 22.87 16.31
C ILE A 304 -1.03 23.71 15.63
#